data_26980b8c4a5cf2b0e6e1d9597bcd9d18
#
_entry.id   26980b8c4a5cf2b0e6e1d9597bcd9d18
#
_cell.length_a   1.000
_cell.length_b   1.000
_cell.length_c   1.000
_cell.angle_alpha   90.00
_cell.angle_beta   90.00
_cell.angle_gamma   90.00
#
_symmetry.space_group_name_H-M   'P 1'
#
loop_
_entity.id
_entity.type
_entity.pdbx_description
1 polymer ?
#
loop_
_entity_poly.entity_id
_entity_poly.type
_entity_poly.pdbx_seq_one_letter_code
_entity_poly.pdbx_strand_id
1 'polypeptide(L)'
;DRRQRQMCIRDRPWIDHAYTAEDAMKFPRMTVEETVQKIVGLLDAAASVLPWQVNADNDGRMTAASALALKSRVLQFVASPLFNAEKPYLEGDASSQFLTWYGNYSPDRWQKALDAGLEFMRANKKNSDAYQLVNTGNPRDDFAAGYFNRHNGEVLISSRRFTTYATGKLPFAQVRYGVASPTLTYVDMFQMKDGTEFDWNNPDHNKFPFFDKDGNPR
;
A
#
# COMPACT_ATOMS: atom_id res chain seq x y z
N ASP A 1 -1.98 -17.70 14.46
CA ASP A 1 -3.05 -17.17 13.65
C ASP A 1 -2.60 -15.88 12.94
N ARG A 2 -2.79 -15.77 11.61
CA ARG A 2 -2.38 -14.58 10.84
C ARG A 2 -3.12 -13.31 11.25
N ARG A 3 -4.35 -13.44 11.72
CA ARG A 3 -5.15 -12.30 12.22
C ARG A 3 -4.58 -11.74 13.52
N GLN A 4 -4.12 -12.58 14.43
CA GLN A 4 -3.43 -12.15 15.65
C GLN A 4 -2.10 -11.45 15.34
N ARG A 5 -1.33 -11.93 14.35
CA ARG A 5 -0.08 -11.26 13.96
C ARG A 5 -0.30 -9.86 13.35
N GLN A 6 -1.38 -9.65 12.62
CA GLN A 6 -1.73 -8.31 12.14
C GLN A 6 -2.21 -7.38 13.26
N MET A 7 -2.86 -7.91 14.28
CA MET A 7 -3.22 -7.15 15.48
C MET A 7 -1.98 -6.77 16.31
N CYS A 8 -0.99 -7.64 16.43
CA CYS A 8 0.27 -7.35 17.12
C CYS A 8 1.10 -6.23 16.45
N ILE A 9 0.89 -5.92 15.16
CA ILE A 9 1.57 -4.83 14.47
C ILE A 9 1.03 -3.46 14.93
N ARG A 10 -0.18 -3.39 15.44
CA ARG A 10 -0.86 -2.14 15.80
C ARG A 10 -0.57 -1.65 17.22
N ASP A 11 -0.20 -2.55 18.12
CA ASP A 11 0.00 -2.29 19.53
C ASP A 11 1.47 -2.31 19.96
N ARG A 12 2.39 -1.95 19.06
CA ARG A 12 3.82 -1.92 19.36
C ARG A 12 4.21 -0.63 20.07
N PRO A 13 5.17 -0.69 21.02
CA PRO A 13 5.73 0.51 21.60
C PRO A 13 6.45 1.33 20.52
N TRP A 14 6.40 2.64 20.64
CA TRP A 14 7.17 3.55 19.82
C TRP A 14 8.59 3.65 20.38
N ILE A 15 9.58 3.40 19.54
CA ILE A 15 11.00 3.48 19.89
C ILE A 15 11.61 4.61 19.08
N ASP A 16 12.04 5.68 19.74
CA ASP A 16 12.58 6.90 19.12
C ASP A 16 14.07 7.14 19.41
N HIS A 17 14.69 6.29 20.22
CA HIS A 17 16.11 6.34 20.52
C HIS A 17 16.70 4.92 20.66
N ALA A 18 18.02 4.83 20.60
CA ALA A 18 18.72 3.57 20.85
C ALA A 18 18.69 3.26 22.36
N TYR A 19 18.28 2.05 22.70
CA TYR A 19 18.28 1.56 24.08
C TYR A 19 19.60 0.91 24.45
N THR A 20 20.02 1.11 25.70
CA THR A 20 21.15 0.41 26.30
C THR A 20 20.64 -0.81 27.08
N ALA A 21 21.56 -1.69 27.48
CA ALA A 21 21.21 -2.86 28.31
C ALA A 21 20.66 -2.48 29.71
N GLU A 22 20.86 -1.24 30.13
CA GLU A 22 20.39 -0.70 31.42
C GLU A 22 18.98 -0.13 31.35
N ASP A 23 18.48 0.12 30.16
CA ASP A 23 17.11 0.61 29.95
C ASP A 23 16.12 -0.50 30.32
N ALA A 24 15.23 -0.19 31.26
CA ALA A 24 14.18 -1.14 31.63
C ALA A 24 13.28 -1.44 30.42
N MET A 25 13.15 -2.70 30.05
CA MET A 25 12.35 -3.18 28.89
C MET A 25 10.83 -2.97 29.07
N LYS A 26 10.42 -1.90 29.74
CA LYS A 26 9.01 -1.52 29.94
C LYS A 26 8.69 -0.34 29.04
N PHE A 27 8.38 -0.63 27.79
CA PHE A 27 7.94 0.39 26.84
C PHE A 27 6.42 0.43 26.85
N PRO A 28 5.79 1.57 27.22
CA PRO A 28 4.35 1.70 27.12
C PRO A 28 3.95 1.69 25.65
N ARG A 29 2.85 1.02 25.36
CA ARG A 29 2.23 1.09 24.05
C ARG A 29 1.54 2.43 23.89
N MET A 30 1.53 2.94 22.68
CA MET A 30 0.82 4.16 22.33
C MET A 30 -0.56 3.84 21.76
N THR A 31 -1.49 4.76 21.94
CA THR A 31 -2.78 4.67 21.26
C THR A 31 -2.63 4.77 19.75
N VAL A 32 -3.64 4.33 19.01
CA VAL A 32 -3.67 4.49 17.55
C VAL A 32 -3.53 5.96 17.17
N GLU A 33 -4.24 6.84 17.85
CA GLU A 33 -4.21 8.28 17.57
C GLU A 33 -2.80 8.87 17.73
N GLU A 34 -2.15 8.64 18.86
CA GLU A 34 -0.79 9.12 19.13
C GLU A 34 0.22 8.57 18.11
N THR A 35 0.09 7.28 17.77
CA THR A 35 0.96 6.63 16.77
C THR A 35 0.80 7.28 15.41
N VAL A 36 -0.43 7.51 14.96
CA VAL A 36 -0.72 8.16 13.68
C VAL A 36 -0.21 9.59 13.64
N GLN A 37 -0.42 10.36 14.73
CA GLN A 37 0.10 11.73 14.83
C GLN A 37 1.62 11.77 14.70
N LYS A 38 2.35 10.87 15.36
CA LYS A 38 3.81 10.77 15.23
C LYS A 38 4.24 10.39 13.80
N ILE A 39 3.59 9.40 13.19
CA ILE A 39 3.89 9.01 11.80
C ILE A 39 3.69 10.21 10.85
N VAL A 40 2.55 10.88 10.94
CA VAL A 40 2.23 12.04 10.10
C VAL A 40 3.25 13.16 10.33
N GLY A 41 3.59 13.47 11.58
CA GLY A 41 4.58 14.50 11.91
C GLY A 41 5.97 14.18 11.33
N LEU A 42 6.40 12.92 11.36
CA LEU A 42 7.66 12.51 10.74
C LEU A 42 7.62 12.60 9.21
N LEU A 43 6.48 12.26 8.59
CA LEU A 43 6.31 12.36 7.14
C LEU A 43 6.28 13.82 6.68
N ASP A 44 5.65 14.72 7.44
CA ASP A 44 5.66 16.16 7.17
C ASP A 44 7.07 16.75 7.30
N ALA A 45 7.79 16.39 8.36
CA ALA A 45 9.18 16.79 8.53
C ALA A 45 10.07 16.28 7.38
N ALA A 46 9.89 15.01 6.97
CA ALA A 46 10.63 14.45 5.83
C ALA A 46 10.28 15.18 4.52
N ALA A 47 9.00 15.45 4.26
CA ALA A 47 8.57 16.16 3.06
C ALA A 47 9.13 17.58 2.97
N SER A 48 9.40 18.23 4.11
CA SER A 48 9.94 19.60 4.15
C SER A 48 11.42 19.69 3.79
N VAL A 49 12.19 18.60 3.93
CA VAL A 49 13.66 18.61 3.74
C VAL A 49 14.15 17.76 2.58
N LEU A 50 13.35 16.79 2.14
CA LEU A 50 13.73 15.90 1.03
C LEU A 50 13.51 16.57 -0.33
N PRO A 51 14.31 16.22 -1.35
CA PRO A 51 14.05 16.66 -2.72
C PRO A 51 12.75 16.01 -3.25
N TRP A 52 12.07 16.69 -4.19
CA TRP A 52 10.86 16.16 -4.83
C TRP A 52 11.11 14.88 -5.61
N GLN A 53 12.22 14.85 -6.34
CA GLN A 53 12.72 13.69 -7.10
C GLN A 53 14.20 13.48 -6.82
N VAL A 54 14.69 12.29 -7.13
CA VAL A 54 16.11 11.95 -7.11
C VAL A 54 16.55 11.56 -8.52
N ASN A 55 17.85 11.65 -8.81
CA ASN A 55 18.42 11.17 -10.06
C ASN A 55 18.43 9.63 -10.11
N ALA A 56 18.71 9.05 -11.28
CA ALA A 56 18.71 7.60 -11.51
C ALA A 56 19.69 6.85 -10.59
N ASP A 57 20.82 7.45 -10.21
CA ASP A 57 21.81 6.84 -9.32
C ASP A 57 21.29 6.67 -7.88
N ASN A 58 20.37 7.55 -7.50
CA ASN A 58 19.72 7.55 -6.19
C ASN A 58 18.29 6.98 -6.22
N ASP A 59 17.89 6.40 -7.34
CA ASP A 59 16.56 5.80 -7.50
C ASP A 59 16.30 4.75 -6.42
N GLY A 60 15.11 4.80 -5.82
CA GLY A 60 14.71 3.98 -4.66
C GLY A 60 14.93 4.63 -3.30
N ARG A 61 15.59 5.79 -3.23
CA ARG A 61 15.61 6.61 -2.00
C ARG A 61 14.28 7.34 -1.83
N MET A 62 13.94 7.57 -0.56
CA MET A 62 12.73 8.34 -0.22
C MET A 62 12.86 9.79 -0.68
N THR A 63 11.76 10.34 -1.17
CA THR A 63 11.62 11.71 -1.66
C THR A 63 10.49 12.43 -0.92
N ALA A 64 10.39 13.74 -1.07
CA ALA A 64 9.25 14.49 -0.54
C ALA A 64 7.92 13.98 -1.12
N ALA A 65 7.89 13.64 -2.41
CA ALA A 65 6.73 13.02 -3.05
C ALA A 65 6.35 11.68 -2.39
N SER A 66 7.35 10.82 -2.11
CA SER A 66 7.14 9.56 -1.41
C SER A 66 6.58 9.76 0.00
N ALA A 67 7.07 10.76 0.73
CA ALA A 67 6.62 11.07 2.07
C ALA A 67 5.15 11.54 2.09
N LEU A 68 4.76 12.45 1.18
CA LEU A 68 3.38 12.91 1.06
C LEU A 68 2.42 11.80 0.60
N ALA A 69 2.83 10.97 -0.34
CA ALA A 69 2.03 9.84 -0.80
C ALA A 69 1.83 8.81 0.33
N LEU A 70 2.88 8.53 1.11
CA LEU A 70 2.78 7.63 2.26
C LEU A 70 1.88 8.22 3.36
N LYS A 71 1.94 9.52 3.61
CA LYS A 71 1.04 10.23 4.53
C LYS A 71 -0.43 10.03 4.14
N SER A 72 -0.76 10.27 2.86
CA SER A 72 -2.11 10.05 2.34
C SER A 72 -2.56 8.59 2.53
N ARG A 73 -1.69 7.63 2.20
CA ARG A 73 -1.97 6.20 2.36
C ARG A 73 -2.20 5.80 3.82
N VAL A 74 -1.39 6.29 4.75
CA VAL A 74 -1.55 6.03 6.18
C VAL A 74 -2.88 6.58 6.67
N LEU A 75 -3.20 7.84 6.36
CA LEU A 75 -4.44 8.49 6.80
C LEU A 75 -5.68 7.80 6.21
N GLN A 76 -5.63 7.37 4.94
CA GLN A 76 -6.71 6.60 4.33
C GLN A 76 -6.90 5.24 5.02
N PHE A 77 -5.80 4.55 5.32
CA PHE A 77 -5.86 3.25 5.99
C PHE A 77 -6.48 3.35 7.38
N VAL A 78 -6.10 4.35 8.16
CA VAL A 78 -6.61 4.52 9.53
C VAL A 78 -8.00 5.19 9.58
N ALA A 79 -8.45 5.81 8.49
CA ALA A 79 -9.83 6.27 8.34
C ALA A 79 -10.81 5.12 8.05
N SER A 80 -10.31 3.93 7.67
CA SER A 80 -11.15 2.77 7.34
C SER A 80 -11.93 2.26 8.56
N PRO A 81 -13.04 1.53 8.35
CA PRO A 81 -13.88 1.02 9.45
C PRO A 81 -13.15 0.14 10.47
N LEU A 82 -11.98 -0.38 10.12
CA LEU A 82 -11.16 -1.16 11.04
C LEU A 82 -10.64 -0.35 12.24
N PHE A 83 -10.42 0.96 12.05
CA PHE A 83 -9.91 1.87 13.08
C PHE A 83 -10.95 2.94 13.45
N ASN A 84 -11.74 3.36 12.48
CA ASN A 84 -12.69 4.46 12.55
C ASN A 84 -14.12 3.91 12.52
N ALA A 85 -14.60 3.45 13.65
CA ALA A 85 -15.92 2.84 13.82
C ALA A 85 -16.55 3.24 15.16
N GLU A 86 -17.84 2.98 15.32
CA GLU A 86 -18.56 3.20 16.58
C GLU A 86 -18.20 2.17 17.66
N LYS A 87 -17.72 0.99 17.24
CA LYS A 87 -17.31 -0.11 18.10
C LYS A 87 -16.00 -0.71 17.60
N PRO A 88 -15.17 -1.25 18.50
CA PRO A 88 -13.95 -1.93 18.07
C PRO A 88 -14.28 -3.21 17.28
N TYR A 89 -13.41 -3.59 16.36
CA TYR A 89 -13.55 -4.82 15.60
C TYR A 89 -13.53 -6.07 16.50
N LEU A 90 -12.73 -6.03 17.56
CA LEU A 90 -12.69 -7.03 18.62
C LEU A 90 -12.62 -6.32 19.98
N GLU A 91 -13.47 -6.74 20.89
CA GLU A 91 -13.46 -6.26 22.27
C GLU A 91 -12.35 -6.96 23.07
N GLY A 92 -11.74 -6.26 24.01
CA GLY A 92 -10.69 -6.74 24.89
C GLY A 92 -9.83 -5.61 25.45
N ASP A 93 -8.84 -5.96 26.26
CA ASP A 93 -7.98 -4.99 26.96
C ASP A 93 -7.29 -4.00 26.02
N ALA A 94 -6.85 -4.46 24.85
CA ALA A 94 -6.20 -3.59 23.88
C ALA A 94 -7.17 -2.59 23.23
N SER A 95 -8.42 -2.96 23.02
CA SER A 95 -9.43 -2.05 22.47
C SER A 95 -9.94 -1.07 23.51
N SER A 96 -10.07 -1.47 24.77
CA SER A 96 -10.48 -0.59 25.87
C SER A 96 -9.46 0.54 26.14
N GLN A 97 -8.18 0.28 25.80
CA GLN A 97 -7.09 1.24 25.89
C GLN A 97 -6.82 2.01 24.57
N PHE A 98 -7.66 1.87 23.56
CA PHE A 98 -7.52 2.50 22.23
C PHE A 98 -6.21 2.16 21.49
N LEU A 99 -5.62 1.01 21.79
CA LEU A 99 -4.39 0.54 21.15
C LEU A 99 -4.62 -0.04 19.74
N THR A 100 -5.88 -0.37 19.43
CA THR A 100 -6.23 -1.04 18.15
C THR A 100 -7.21 -0.24 17.28
N TRP A 101 -7.79 0.82 17.81
CA TRP A 101 -8.77 1.68 17.15
C TRP A 101 -8.82 3.05 17.82
N TYR A 102 -9.57 4.00 17.24
CA TYR A 102 -9.65 5.38 17.76
C TYR A 102 -10.60 5.60 18.96
N GLY A 103 -11.42 4.63 19.29
CA GLY A 103 -12.42 4.77 20.35
C GLY A 103 -13.77 5.34 19.89
N ASN A 104 -13.85 5.87 18.67
CA ASN A 104 -15.08 6.44 18.09
C ASN A 104 -15.00 6.49 16.57
N TYR A 105 -16.14 6.71 15.92
CA TYR A 105 -16.21 7.12 14.53
C TYR A 105 -16.09 8.64 14.40
N SER A 106 -15.33 9.11 13.40
CA SER A 106 -15.30 10.51 12.98
C SER A 106 -15.14 10.63 11.47
N PRO A 107 -16.01 11.38 10.78
CA PRO A 107 -15.89 11.67 9.36
C PRO A 107 -14.64 12.51 9.05
N ASP A 108 -14.14 13.30 10.02
CA ASP A 108 -12.96 14.15 9.85
C ASP A 108 -11.69 13.34 9.49
N ARG A 109 -11.65 12.06 9.84
CA ARG A 109 -10.52 11.19 9.49
C ARG A 109 -10.48 10.94 7.99
N TRP A 110 -11.64 10.80 7.35
CA TRP A 110 -11.74 10.73 5.89
C TRP A 110 -11.38 12.06 5.23
N GLN A 111 -11.80 13.18 5.83
CA GLN A 111 -11.44 14.50 5.34
C GLN A 111 -9.91 14.71 5.39
N LYS A 112 -9.25 14.34 6.50
CA LYS A 112 -7.79 14.40 6.60
C LYS A 112 -7.08 13.54 5.56
N ALA A 113 -7.62 12.36 5.25
CA ALA A 113 -7.07 11.49 4.21
C ALA A 113 -7.20 12.13 2.80
N LEU A 114 -8.35 12.73 2.52
CA LEU A 114 -8.58 13.48 1.28
C LEU A 114 -7.64 14.67 1.16
N ASP A 115 -7.52 15.46 2.22
CA ASP A 115 -6.67 16.66 2.25
C ASP A 115 -5.21 16.31 1.99
N ALA A 116 -4.72 15.20 2.57
CA ALA A 116 -3.36 14.72 2.31
C ALA A 116 -3.15 14.25 0.86
N GLY A 117 -4.15 13.61 0.26
CA GLY A 117 -4.11 13.27 -1.16
C GLY A 117 -4.08 14.52 -2.06
N LEU A 118 -4.91 15.51 -1.75
CA LEU A 118 -4.92 16.79 -2.47
C LEU A 118 -3.64 17.59 -2.25
N GLU A 119 -3.01 17.50 -1.07
CA GLU A 119 -1.70 18.10 -0.80
C GLU A 119 -0.64 17.53 -1.75
N PHE A 120 -0.57 16.21 -1.88
CA PHE A 120 0.33 15.56 -2.84
C PHE A 120 0.06 16.05 -4.27
N MET A 121 -1.19 16.07 -4.73
CA MET A 121 -1.55 16.47 -6.08
C MET A 121 -1.14 17.94 -6.38
N ARG A 122 -1.38 18.85 -5.42
CA ARG A 122 -0.96 20.26 -5.54
C ARG A 122 0.56 20.39 -5.58
N ALA A 123 1.27 19.64 -4.74
CA ALA A 123 2.72 19.65 -4.74
C ALA A 123 3.29 19.05 -6.03
N ASN A 124 2.70 17.98 -6.56
CA ASN A 124 3.10 17.39 -7.83
C ASN A 124 2.94 18.40 -8.98
N LYS A 125 1.83 19.10 -9.04
CA LYS A 125 1.58 20.13 -10.04
C LYS A 125 2.61 21.27 -9.98
N LYS A 126 3.01 21.69 -8.76
CA LYS A 126 4.07 22.69 -8.58
C LYS A 126 5.45 22.20 -9.06
N ASN A 127 5.65 20.89 -9.09
CA ASN A 127 6.87 20.23 -9.57
C ASN A 127 6.69 19.66 -11.00
N SER A 128 5.92 20.34 -11.84
CA SER A 128 5.74 20.04 -13.27
C SER A 128 5.14 18.66 -13.54
N ASP A 129 4.25 18.20 -12.66
CA ASP A 129 3.60 16.89 -12.74
C ASP A 129 4.62 15.74 -12.94
N ALA A 130 5.71 15.81 -12.18
CA ALA A 130 6.83 14.89 -12.29
C ALA A 130 6.44 13.42 -12.05
N TYR A 131 5.36 13.19 -11.30
CA TYR A 131 4.75 11.88 -11.11
C TYR A 131 3.41 11.83 -11.81
N GLN A 132 3.26 10.88 -12.72
CA GLN A 132 2.05 10.69 -13.52
C GLN A 132 1.98 9.24 -14.00
N LEU A 133 0.81 8.81 -14.40
CA LEU A 133 0.62 7.50 -15.01
C LEU A 133 1.42 7.40 -16.32
N VAL A 134 2.05 6.25 -16.53
CA VAL A 134 2.70 5.96 -17.81
C VAL A 134 1.63 5.89 -18.88
N ASN A 135 1.85 6.59 -20.00
CA ASN A 135 0.94 6.61 -21.13
C ASN A 135 1.74 6.51 -22.43
N THR A 136 1.82 5.31 -22.98
CA THR A 136 2.42 5.01 -24.28
C THR A 136 1.38 4.99 -25.40
N GLY A 137 0.09 5.08 -25.04
CA GLY A 137 -1.05 4.89 -25.95
C GLY A 137 -1.49 3.45 -26.12
N ASN A 138 -0.82 2.49 -25.45
CA ASN A 138 -1.20 1.08 -25.41
C ASN A 138 -1.31 0.60 -23.95
N PRO A 139 -2.49 0.24 -23.46
CA PRO A 139 -2.69 -0.13 -22.04
C PRO A 139 -1.82 -1.28 -21.55
N ARG A 140 -1.47 -2.24 -22.41
CA ARG A 140 -0.59 -3.36 -22.07
C ARG A 140 0.85 -2.88 -21.85
N ASP A 141 1.32 -2.01 -22.73
CA ASP A 141 2.68 -1.46 -22.65
C ASP A 141 2.78 -0.46 -21.49
N ASP A 142 1.70 0.30 -21.20
CA ASP A 142 1.60 1.18 -20.05
C ASP A 142 1.74 0.41 -18.74
N PHE A 143 0.99 -0.69 -18.59
CA PHE A 143 1.09 -1.55 -17.42
C PHE A 143 2.50 -2.17 -17.28
N ALA A 144 3.06 -2.69 -18.37
CA ALA A 144 4.39 -3.27 -18.37
C ALA A 144 5.47 -2.23 -18.03
N ALA A 145 5.40 -1.04 -18.61
CA ALA A 145 6.35 0.03 -18.36
C ALA A 145 6.24 0.59 -16.93
N GLY A 146 5.03 0.79 -16.43
CA GLY A 146 4.79 1.26 -15.05
C GLY A 146 5.31 0.27 -14.00
N TYR A 147 5.21 -1.04 -14.28
CA TYR A 147 5.60 -2.08 -13.33
C TYR A 147 7.08 -2.49 -13.42
N PHE A 148 7.64 -2.61 -14.64
CA PHE A 148 8.97 -3.18 -14.85
C PHE A 148 10.07 -2.13 -15.05
N ASN A 149 9.74 -0.97 -15.59
CA ASN A 149 10.76 0.04 -15.86
C ASN A 149 11.17 0.73 -14.57
N ARG A 150 12.47 0.85 -14.38
CA ARG A 150 13.02 1.61 -13.26
C ARG A 150 12.89 3.10 -13.50
N HIS A 151 12.78 3.86 -12.42
CA HIS A 151 12.78 5.33 -12.46
C HIS A 151 11.71 5.89 -13.41
N ASN A 152 10.52 5.29 -13.37
CA ASN A 152 9.37 5.80 -14.11
C ASN A 152 8.51 6.74 -13.24
N GLY A 153 7.63 7.50 -13.87
CA GLY A 153 6.79 8.50 -13.22
C GLY A 153 5.69 7.95 -12.30
N GLU A 154 5.37 6.65 -12.35
CA GLU A 154 4.35 6.06 -11.48
C GLU A 154 4.89 5.60 -10.13
N VAL A 155 6.20 5.31 -10.05
CA VAL A 155 6.79 4.68 -8.86
C VAL A 155 7.27 5.74 -7.88
N LEU A 156 6.54 5.89 -6.79
CA LEU A 156 6.87 6.80 -5.68
C LEU A 156 7.79 6.15 -4.64
N ILE A 157 7.59 4.86 -4.37
CA ILE A 157 8.37 4.09 -3.40
C ILE A 157 8.70 2.74 -4.02
N SER A 158 9.98 2.44 -4.18
CA SER A 158 10.42 1.14 -4.69
C SER A 158 11.28 0.41 -3.66
N SER A 159 10.98 -0.87 -3.45
CA SER A 159 11.86 -1.75 -2.67
C SER A 159 12.75 -2.53 -3.62
N ARG A 160 14.04 -2.23 -3.60
CA ARG A 160 15.02 -2.93 -4.43
C ARG A 160 15.56 -4.15 -3.73
N ARG A 161 15.53 -5.27 -4.42
CA ARG A 161 16.20 -6.48 -3.97
C ARG A 161 17.59 -6.55 -4.62
N PHE A 162 18.55 -7.02 -3.86
CA PHE A 162 19.91 -7.20 -4.35
C PHE A 162 19.94 -8.29 -5.44
N THR A 163 20.71 -8.06 -6.49
CA THR A 163 20.74 -8.87 -7.73
C THR A 163 21.38 -10.26 -7.58
N THR A 164 21.93 -10.59 -6.44
CA THR A 164 22.57 -11.91 -6.21
C THR A 164 21.57 -13.07 -6.38
N TYR A 165 20.29 -12.79 -6.25
CA TYR A 165 19.20 -13.67 -6.69
C TYR A 165 18.54 -13.10 -7.93
N ALA A 166 19.32 -12.65 -8.89
CA ALA A 166 18.88 -12.19 -10.20
C ALA A 166 18.28 -13.33 -11.02
N THR A 167 17.33 -13.96 -10.45
CA THR A 167 16.49 -14.84 -11.19
C THR A 167 15.19 -14.09 -11.36
N GLY A 168 15.07 -13.36 -12.46
CA GLY A 168 13.78 -13.04 -13.04
C GLY A 168 12.92 -14.30 -13.27
N LYS A 169 13.42 -15.44 -12.81
CA LYS A 169 12.81 -16.75 -12.73
C LYS A 169 12.07 -17.02 -11.43
N LEU A 170 12.33 -16.26 -10.33
CA LEU A 170 11.71 -16.55 -9.05
C LEU A 170 10.18 -16.35 -9.06
N PRO A 171 9.63 -15.23 -9.58
CA PRO A 171 8.19 -15.08 -9.73
C PRO A 171 7.58 -16.13 -10.66
N PHE A 172 8.26 -16.44 -11.77
CA PHE A 172 7.80 -17.47 -12.70
C PHE A 172 7.81 -18.86 -12.07
N ALA A 173 8.86 -19.22 -11.33
CA ALA A 173 8.92 -20.49 -10.63
C ALA A 173 7.86 -20.58 -9.53
N GLN A 174 7.61 -19.51 -8.80
CA GLN A 174 6.56 -19.46 -7.79
C GLN A 174 5.17 -19.73 -8.37
N VAL A 175 4.85 -19.12 -9.50
CA VAL A 175 3.57 -19.33 -10.19
C VAL A 175 3.53 -20.73 -10.80
N ARG A 176 4.58 -21.14 -11.53
CA ARG A 176 4.65 -22.42 -12.23
C ARG A 176 4.55 -23.64 -11.31
N TYR A 177 5.15 -23.56 -10.13
CA TYR A 177 5.17 -24.65 -9.17
C TYR A 177 4.10 -24.53 -8.07
N GLY A 178 3.15 -23.61 -8.23
CA GLY A 178 2.03 -23.45 -7.28
C GLY A 178 2.42 -22.93 -5.89
N VAL A 179 3.62 -22.38 -5.75
CA VAL A 179 4.10 -21.83 -4.49
C VAL A 179 3.39 -20.50 -4.16
N ALA A 180 2.97 -19.77 -5.18
CA ALA A 180 2.16 -18.57 -5.06
C ALA A 180 0.99 -18.66 -6.05
N SER A 181 -0.22 -18.77 -5.51
CA SER A 181 -1.45 -18.75 -6.29
C SER A 181 -2.30 -17.57 -5.84
N PRO A 182 -2.97 -16.86 -6.75
CA PRO A 182 -3.92 -15.82 -6.37
C PRO A 182 -5.09 -16.44 -5.60
N THR A 183 -5.68 -15.68 -4.70
CA THR A 183 -6.93 -16.08 -4.08
C THR A 183 -8.07 -15.98 -5.10
N LEU A 184 -9.11 -16.79 -4.95
CA LEU A 184 -10.30 -16.70 -5.83
C LEU A 184 -10.90 -15.29 -5.79
N THR A 185 -11.02 -14.69 -4.61
CA THR A 185 -11.48 -13.29 -4.46
C THR A 185 -10.65 -12.30 -5.28
N TYR A 186 -9.33 -12.52 -5.40
CA TYR A 186 -8.50 -11.66 -6.23
C TYR A 186 -8.76 -11.90 -7.72
N VAL A 187 -8.99 -13.15 -8.12
CA VAL A 187 -9.34 -13.49 -9.51
C VAL A 187 -10.69 -12.88 -9.89
N ASP A 188 -11.66 -12.91 -9.00
CA ASP A 188 -13.00 -12.33 -9.21
C ASP A 188 -13.01 -10.80 -9.38
N MET A 189 -11.92 -10.13 -9.00
CA MET A 189 -11.78 -8.68 -9.24
C MET A 189 -11.46 -8.32 -10.70
N PHE A 190 -11.07 -9.29 -11.52
CA PHE A 190 -10.77 -9.05 -12.93
C PHE A 190 -12.03 -9.12 -13.77
N GLN A 191 -12.24 -8.08 -14.56
CA GLN A 191 -13.38 -7.97 -15.46
C GLN A 191 -13.17 -8.78 -16.75
N MET A 192 -14.26 -9.10 -17.40
CA MET A 192 -14.25 -9.63 -18.76
C MET A 192 -13.70 -8.59 -19.74
N LYS A 193 -13.33 -8.99 -20.94
CA LYS A 193 -12.76 -8.11 -21.98
C LYS A 193 -13.64 -6.92 -22.34
N ASP A 194 -14.95 -7.09 -22.20
CA ASP A 194 -15.97 -6.06 -22.46
C ASP A 194 -16.26 -5.14 -21.24
N GLY A 195 -15.53 -5.36 -20.13
CA GLY A 195 -15.68 -4.58 -18.89
C GLY A 195 -16.78 -5.08 -17.96
N THR A 196 -17.47 -6.17 -18.30
CA THR A 196 -18.47 -6.79 -17.41
C THR A 196 -17.79 -7.61 -16.30
N GLU A 197 -18.48 -7.78 -15.18
CA GLU A 197 -18.00 -8.63 -14.09
C GLU A 197 -18.07 -10.11 -14.51
N PHE A 198 -17.07 -10.90 -14.02
CA PHE A 198 -17.08 -12.33 -14.21
C PHE A 198 -18.14 -12.99 -13.32
N ASP A 199 -19.05 -13.76 -13.94
CA ASP A 199 -20.09 -14.51 -13.24
C ASP A 199 -19.84 -16.02 -13.36
N TRP A 200 -19.55 -16.68 -12.27
CA TRP A 200 -19.34 -18.13 -12.19
C TRP A 200 -20.58 -18.95 -12.57
N ASN A 201 -21.79 -18.37 -12.46
CA ASN A 201 -23.05 -19.05 -12.82
C ASN A 201 -23.37 -18.87 -14.31
N ASN A 202 -22.69 -17.99 -15.01
CA ASN A 202 -22.88 -17.80 -16.44
C ASN A 202 -22.08 -18.86 -17.19
N PRO A 203 -22.76 -19.76 -17.96
CA PRO A 203 -22.09 -20.83 -18.68
C PRO A 203 -21.15 -20.33 -19.79
N ASP A 204 -21.32 -19.10 -20.25
CA ASP A 204 -20.42 -18.51 -21.25
C ASP A 204 -19.17 -17.91 -20.61
N HIS A 205 -19.23 -17.50 -19.37
CA HIS A 205 -18.05 -17.04 -18.60
C HIS A 205 -17.21 -18.20 -18.08
N ASN A 206 -17.84 -19.28 -17.62
CA ASN A 206 -17.18 -20.42 -17.00
C ASN A 206 -16.89 -21.56 -18.01
N LYS A 207 -16.60 -21.21 -19.23
CA LYS A 207 -16.32 -22.15 -20.30
C LYS A 207 -14.86 -22.59 -20.28
N PHE A 208 -14.63 -23.88 -20.07
CA PHE A 208 -13.28 -24.44 -20.17
C PHE A 208 -13.15 -25.22 -21.51
N PRO A 209 -12.02 -25.09 -22.23
CA PRO A 209 -10.85 -24.25 -21.89
C PRO A 209 -11.12 -22.76 -22.08
N PHE A 210 -10.43 -21.92 -21.28
CA PHE A 210 -10.54 -20.46 -21.33
C PHE A 210 -9.98 -19.84 -22.63
N PHE A 211 -9.53 -20.66 -23.54
CA PHE A 211 -9.03 -20.28 -24.86
C PHE A 211 -9.90 -20.94 -25.93
N ASP A 212 -10.09 -20.23 -27.01
CA ASP A 212 -10.73 -20.79 -28.19
C ASP A 212 -9.77 -21.77 -28.94
N LYS A 213 -10.27 -22.39 -30.03
CA LYS A 213 -9.47 -23.33 -30.87
C LYS A 213 -8.26 -22.67 -31.52
N ASP A 214 -8.27 -21.35 -31.68
CA ASP A 214 -7.22 -20.55 -32.32
C ASP A 214 -6.22 -19.99 -31.28
N GLY A 215 -6.40 -20.33 -29.98
CA GLY A 215 -5.54 -19.91 -28.87
C GLY A 215 -5.80 -18.52 -28.33
N ASN A 216 -6.91 -17.88 -28.72
CA ASN A 216 -7.29 -16.60 -28.19
C ASN A 216 -8.05 -16.76 -26.85
N PRO A 217 -7.84 -15.89 -25.86
CA PRO A 217 -8.65 -15.88 -24.66
C PRO A 217 -10.13 -15.67 -24.99
N ARG A 218 -10.98 -16.44 -24.32
CA ARG A 218 -12.44 -16.30 -24.42
C ARG A 218 -12.96 -15.20 -23.54
#